data_bfb49246513d1a38c3e9295ee7594017
#
_entry.id   bfb49246513d1a38c3e9295ee7594017
#
_cell.length_a   1.000
_cell.length_b   1.000
_cell.length_c   1.000
_cell.angle_alpha   90.00
_cell.angle_beta   90.00
_cell.angle_gamma   90.00
#
_symmetry.space_group_name_H-M   'P 1'
#
loop_
_entity.id
_entity.type
_entity.pdbx_description
1 polymer ?
#
loop_
_entity_poly.entity_id
_entity_poly.type
_entity_poly.pdbx_seq_one_letter_code
_entity_poly.pdbx_strand_id
1 'polypeptide(L)'
;MRRAVLSLSVALMAAALLAVARLESQDATESKQTATGIVYHDANGNGKLDAGEKPLSGIRVSNGVEITKTDSDGRYQIGVTDDTIVFVVKPSGWRTPLDENNSPVFYYNHKPQGSPPLKYKGVAPTGELPKSIDFPLYPQDEPEQFKAILFGDPQPRDQKEVDYIAHDVIEELVGTDASFGVTLGDIVFDDLNMFEAQARSIALLGIPWYNVIGNHDINYDAANDRMSDETFERHFGPAYYSFDHGKVHFVVLDDIEWYIPDGSGKGRYRGGLGKEQIEFVKNDLALVPDEQLVVLMMHIPLVDVEDRQELYRVIEKRPLCISISGHTHHHEHRFITKADGWMGAEPHHHIINVTVSGSWWSGASDDRSIPHTMCADGTPNGYSIIRFDGSDYSLELKAAGRAADFQMNIHAPEVVSAADSSKTDVFVNVFNGSSRSKVEMRVNDGEWVPMTQTIQNDPAFELIVETEGKLTGKPWRDLPKPKASTHLWKLPLPSGLAAGSHLIDIRSTDMFGQKSSGRRIVRIVEGELSPKAD
;
A
#
# COMPACT_ATOMS: atom_id res chain seq x y z
N MET A 1 65.04 -19.14 11.75
CA MET A 1 63.91 -18.19 11.52
C MET A 1 63.03 -18.49 10.29
N ARG A 2 63.54 -18.91 9.13
CA ARG A 2 62.71 -19.17 7.93
C ARG A 2 61.75 -20.38 8.04
N ARG A 3 62.02 -21.40 8.87
CA ARG A 3 61.13 -22.57 9.03
C ARG A 3 59.93 -22.33 10.01
N ALA A 4 60.04 -21.40 10.94
CA ALA A 4 58.97 -21.05 11.86
C ALA A 4 57.88 -20.16 11.23
N VAL A 5 58.26 -19.31 10.24
CA VAL A 5 57.33 -18.43 9.52
C VAL A 5 56.47 -19.23 8.56
N LEU A 6 57.03 -20.30 7.93
CA LEU A 6 56.27 -21.13 6.99
C LEU A 6 55.22 -21.96 7.67
N SER A 7 55.48 -22.42 8.91
CA SER A 7 54.55 -23.24 9.72
C SER A 7 53.36 -22.44 10.24
N LEU A 8 53.59 -21.13 10.53
CA LEU A 8 52.53 -20.25 11.00
C LEU A 8 51.58 -19.82 9.88
N SER A 9 52.13 -19.62 8.68
CA SER A 9 51.32 -19.27 7.48
C SER A 9 50.42 -20.41 6.99
N VAL A 10 50.90 -21.66 7.10
CA VAL A 10 50.12 -22.86 6.73
C VAL A 10 49.00 -23.13 7.77
N ALA A 11 49.27 -22.89 9.04
CA ALA A 11 48.27 -23.03 10.11
C ALA A 11 47.17 -21.96 10.04
N LEU A 12 47.50 -20.72 9.65
CA LEU A 12 46.54 -19.64 9.44
C LEU A 12 45.69 -19.87 8.18
N MET A 13 46.26 -20.38 7.09
CA MET A 13 45.48 -20.78 5.90
C MET A 13 44.56 -21.98 6.17
N ALA A 14 45.01 -22.96 6.92
CA ALA A 14 44.16 -24.11 7.30
C ALA A 14 43.03 -23.69 8.26
N ALA A 15 43.27 -22.74 9.18
CA ALA A 15 42.24 -22.19 10.05
C ALA A 15 41.23 -21.32 9.28
N ALA A 16 41.68 -20.55 8.28
CA ALA A 16 40.81 -19.77 7.40
C ALA A 16 39.96 -20.67 6.49
N LEU A 17 40.54 -21.73 5.92
CA LEU A 17 39.80 -22.71 5.12
C LEU A 17 38.81 -23.53 5.96
N LEU A 18 39.09 -23.83 7.21
CA LEU A 18 38.16 -24.46 8.15
C LEU A 18 37.07 -23.50 8.62
N ALA A 19 37.32 -22.20 8.67
CA ALA A 19 36.32 -21.18 8.97
C ALA A 19 35.38 -20.95 7.77
N VAL A 20 35.92 -20.90 6.55
CA VAL A 20 35.12 -20.81 5.32
C VAL A 20 34.30 -22.07 5.12
N ALA A 21 34.87 -23.27 5.30
CA ALA A 21 34.13 -24.52 5.25
C ALA A 21 33.09 -24.68 6.36
N ARG A 22 33.25 -24.00 7.51
CA ARG A 22 32.22 -23.91 8.56
C ARG A 22 31.13 -22.88 8.20
N LEU A 23 31.45 -21.83 7.48
CA LEU A 23 30.46 -20.86 6.97
C LEU A 23 29.63 -21.45 5.80
N GLU A 24 30.26 -22.25 4.94
CA GLU A 24 29.53 -22.98 3.87
C GLU A 24 28.77 -24.21 4.38
N SER A 25 29.06 -24.73 5.58
CA SER A 25 28.34 -25.85 6.20
C SER A 25 27.26 -25.41 7.21
N GLN A 26 26.99 -24.13 7.34
CA GLN A 26 25.83 -23.57 8.07
C GLN A 26 24.61 -23.32 7.18
N ASP A 27 24.56 -23.84 5.96
CA ASP A 27 23.33 -24.40 5.44
C ASP A 27 23.07 -25.70 6.25
N ALA A 28 22.75 -25.54 7.51
CA ALA A 28 22.12 -26.58 8.29
C ALA A 28 20.94 -27.03 7.44
N THR A 29 20.94 -28.25 6.98
CA THR A 29 19.77 -28.87 6.35
C THR A 29 18.63 -28.66 7.32
N GLU A 30 17.83 -27.59 7.09
CA GLU A 30 16.62 -27.31 7.86
C GLU A 30 15.84 -28.63 7.93
N SER A 31 15.49 -29.09 9.13
CA SER A 31 14.81 -30.36 9.28
C SER A 31 13.40 -30.20 8.71
N LYS A 32 13.19 -30.66 7.48
CA LYS A 32 11.88 -30.66 6.87
C LYS A 32 10.95 -31.56 7.66
N GLN A 33 9.95 -30.96 8.28
CA GLN A 33 8.86 -31.63 8.98
C GLN A 33 7.59 -31.55 8.12
N THR A 34 6.56 -32.28 8.48
CA THR A 34 5.25 -32.20 7.82
C THR A 34 4.22 -31.73 8.84
N ALA A 35 3.69 -30.54 8.62
CA ALA A 35 2.53 -30.05 9.34
C ALA A 35 1.27 -30.73 8.81
N THR A 36 0.36 -31.06 9.70
CA THR A 36 -0.97 -31.62 9.39
C THR A 36 -2.03 -30.86 10.16
N GLY A 37 -3.25 -30.83 9.64
CA GLY A 37 -4.36 -30.19 10.34
C GLY A 37 -5.68 -30.38 9.62
N ILE A 38 -6.70 -29.75 10.15
CA ILE A 38 -8.07 -29.79 9.62
C ILE A 38 -8.55 -28.35 9.44
N VAL A 39 -9.16 -28.05 8.29
CA VAL A 39 -9.95 -26.84 8.11
C VAL A 39 -11.42 -27.19 8.31
N TYR A 40 -12.12 -26.46 9.17
CA TYR A 40 -13.46 -26.82 9.59
C TYR A 40 -14.38 -25.61 9.78
N HIS A 41 -15.69 -25.86 9.71
CA HIS A 41 -16.71 -24.89 10.08
C HIS A 41 -16.86 -24.88 11.59
N ASP A 42 -16.33 -23.88 12.25
CA ASP A 42 -16.53 -23.65 13.69
C ASP A 42 -17.95 -23.07 13.90
N ALA A 43 -18.87 -23.97 14.23
CA ALA A 43 -20.29 -23.63 14.30
C ALA A 43 -20.66 -22.92 15.61
N ASN A 44 -19.88 -23.08 16.67
CA ASN A 44 -20.13 -22.48 17.97
C ASN A 44 -19.26 -21.25 18.28
N GLY A 45 -18.27 -20.95 17.41
CA GLY A 45 -17.43 -19.76 17.49
C GLY A 45 -16.37 -19.79 18.60
N ASN A 46 -15.95 -20.98 19.05
CA ASN A 46 -15.00 -21.10 20.15
C ASN A 46 -13.54 -21.29 19.71
N GLY A 47 -13.27 -21.37 18.40
CA GLY A 47 -11.93 -21.55 17.81
C GLY A 47 -11.32 -22.93 18.05
N LYS A 48 -12.11 -23.94 18.38
CA LYS A 48 -11.68 -25.32 18.64
C LYS A 48 -12.51 -26.30 17.83
N LEU A 49 -11.85 -27.30 17.26
CA LEU A 49 -12.54 -28.38 16.56
C LEU A 49 -13.30 -29.27 17.55
N ASP A 50 -14.62 -29.16 17.58
CA ASP A 50 -15.51 -29.93 18.44
C ASP A 50 -16.16 -31.11 17.70
N ALA A 51 -16.63 -32.08 18.47
CA ALA A 51 -17.35 -33.22 17.91
C ALA A 51 -18.65 -32.77 17.21
N GLY A 52 -18.78 -33.09 15.93
CA GLY A 52 -19.96 -32.76 15.11
C GLY A 52 -19.78 -31.52 14.23
N GLU A 53 -18.69 -30.81 14.36
CA GLU A 53 -18.33 -29.73 13.43
C GLU A 53 -17.92 -30.29 12.07
N LYS A 54 -18.25 -29.55 11.02
CA LYS A 54 -18.11 -30.03 9.64
C LYS A 54 -16.72 -29.70 9.11
N PRO A 55 -15.94 -30.70 8.65
CA PRO A 55 -14.72 -30.45 7.90
C PRO A 55 -15.04 -29.76 6.57
N LEU A 56 -14.10 -28.93 6.10
CA LEU A 56 -14.21 -28.20 4.85
C LEU A 56 -13.22 -28.74 3.82
N SER A 57 -13.75 -29.32 2.75
CA SER A 57 -12.97 -29.87 1.64
C SER A 57 -12.60 -28.81 0.61
N GLY A 58 -11.44 -28.96 -0.05
CA GLY A 58 -11.01 -28.11 -1.15
C GLY A 58 -10.43 -26.75 -0.72
N ILE A 59 -10.26 -26.51 0.58
CA ILE A 59 -9.69 -25.28 1.10
C ILE A 59 -8.17 -25.26 0.86
N ARG A 60 -7.65 -24.16 0.33
CA ARG A 60 -6.22 -23.95 0.08
C ARG A 60 -5.50 -23.64 1.38
N VAL A 61 -4.38 -24.33 1.63
CA VAL A 61 -3.45 -24.09 2.75
C VAL A 61 -2.05 -23.95 2.18
N SER A 62 -1.31 -22.95 2.61
CA SER A 62 0.03 -22.63 2.12
C SER A 62 1.06 -22.62 3.25
N ASN A 63 2.33 -22.84 2.88
CA ASN A 63 3.52 -22.61 3.69
C ASN A 63 4.36 -21.41 3.22
N GLY A 64 3.77 -20.54 2.39
CA GLY A 64 4.47 -19.42 1.76
C GLY A 64 5.07 -19.75 0.38
N VAL A 65 5.15 -21.00 -0.03
CA VAL A 65 5.65 -21.43 -1.35
C VAL A 65 4.69 -22.44 -1.98
N GLU A 66 4.47 -23.55 -1.29
CA GLU A 66 3.58 -24.62 -1.73
C GLU A 66 2.15 -24.35 -1.30
N ILE A 67 1.19 -24.82 -2.09
CA ILE A 67 -0.23 -24.78 -1.75
C ILE A 67 -0.81 -26.18 -1.89
N THR A 68 -1.44 -26.65 -0.82
CA THR A 68 -2.20 -27.90 -0.80
C THR A 68 -3.69 -27.62 -0.64
N LYS A 69 -4.55 -28.59 -0.96
CA LYS A 69 -6.00 -28.50 -0.73
C LYS A 69 -6.43 -29.55 0.28
N THR A 70 -7.36 -29.18 1.15
CA THR A 70 -7.96 -30.13 2.08
C THR A 70 -8.73 -31.23 1.36
N ASP A 71 -8.68 -32.46 1.88
CA ASP A 71 -9.43 -33.62 1.40
C ASP A 71 -10.92 -33.58 1.84
N SER A 72 -11.66 -34.67 1.61
CA SER A 72 -13.07 -34.80 2.01
C SER A 72 -13.31 -34.72 3.52
N ASP A 73 -12.30 -35.02 4.32
CA ASP A 73 -12.33 -34.93 5.78
C ASP A 73 -11.73 -33.62 6.31
N GLY A 74 -11.54 -32.63 5.41
CA GLY A 74 -10.96 -31.32 5.73
C GLY A 74 -9.47 -31.36 6.08
N ARG A 75 -8.79 -32.48 5.86
CA ARG A 75 -7.39 -32.68 6.26
C ARG A 75 -6.43 -32.16 5.21
N TYR A 76 -5.31 -31.63 5.67
CA TYR A 76 -4.20 -31.23 4.81
C TYR A 76 -2.86 -31.72 5.37
N GLN A 77 -1.85 -31.75 4.51
CA GLN A 77 -0.44 -31.98 4.86
C GLN A 77 0.41 -31.03 4.05
N ILE A 78 1.40 -30.39 4.68
CA ILE A 78 2.30 -29.45 4.03
C ILE A 78 3.69 -29.47 4.68
N GLY A 79 4.75 -29.28 3.88
CA GLY A 79 6.12 -29.23 4.39
C GLY A 79 6.36 -27.96 5.19
N VAL A 80 7.13 -28.07 6.30
CA VAL A 80 7.54 -26.93 7.12
C VAL A 80 8.99 -27.07 7.55
N THR A 81 9.63 -25.95 7.81
CA THR A 81 10.94 -25.82 8.45
C THR A 81 10.78 -25.13 9.80
N ASP A 82 11.86 -24.90 10.53
CA ASP A 82 11.84 -24.21 11.83
C ASP A 82 11.52 -22.72 11.73
N ASP A 83 11.29 -22.21 10.52
CA ASP A 83 10.88 -20.84 10.23
C ASP A 83 9.86 -20.85 9.08
N THR A 84 8.64 -21.26 9.39
CA THR A 84 7.55 -21.37 8.40
C THR A 84 6.25 -20.86 9.00
N ILE A 85 5.54 -20.02 8.26
CA ILE A 85 4.17 -19.66 8.58
C ILE A 85 3.23 -20.50 7.71
N VAL A 86 2.41 -21.32 8.35
CA VAL A 86 1.34 -22.07 7.68
C VAL A 86 0.07 -21.25 7.74
N PHE A 87 -0.58 -21.04 6.61
CA PHE A 87 -1.79 -20.22 6.57
C PHE A 87 -2.86 -20.79 5.63
N VAL A 88 -4.12 -20.52 5.97
CA VAL A 88 -5.25 -20.82 5.11
C VAL A 88 -5.49 -19.64 4.16
N VAL A 89 -5.60 -19.93 2.86
CA VAL A 89 -6.10 -18.96 1.88
C VAL A 89 -7.61 -18.88 2.07
N LYS A 90 -8.09 -17.79 2.70
CA LYS A 90 -9.50 -17.59 3.02
C LYS A 90 -10.34 -17.70 1.73
N PRO A 91 -11.24 -18.67 1.61
CA PRO A 91 -12.09 -18.79 0.43
C PRO A 91 -13.26 -17.80 0.49
N SER A 92 -13.83 -17.48 -0.68
CA SER A 92 -15.07 -16.71 -0.75
C SER A 92 -16.22 -17.42 -0.01
N GLY A 93 -17.11 -16.63 0.60
CA GLY A 93 -18.23 -17.11 1.40
C GLY A 93 -17.86 -17.53 2.82
N TRP A 94 -16.62 -17.33 3.22
CA TRP A 94 -16.11 -17.64 4.56
C TRP A 94 -15.30 -16.47 5.12
N ARG A 95 -15.26 -16.36 6.45
CA ARG A 95 -14.32 -15.49 7.17
C ARG A 95 -13.47 -16.29 8.13
N THR A 96 -12.31 -15.78 8.42
CA THR A 96 -11.42 -16.27 9.49
C THR A 96 -11.79 -15.67 10.84
N PRO A 97 -11.31 -16.20 11.97
CA PRO A 97 -11.31 -15.48 13.23
C PRO A 97 -10.68 -14.09 13.08
N LEU A 98 -11.08 -13.18 13.94
CA LEU A 98 -10.45 -11.86 14.09
C LEU A 98 -9.88 -11.76 15.49
N ASP A 99 -8.74 -11.08 15.63
CA ASP A 99 -8.20 -10.71 16.92
C ASP A 99 -8.96 -9.52 17.53
N GLU A 100 -8.49 -9.01 18.66
CA GLU A 100 -9.09 -7.87 19.38
C GLU A 100 -9.01 -6.56 18.60
N ASN A 101 -8.16 -6.46 17.59
CA ASN A 101 -7.97 -5.32 16.71
C ASN A 101 -8.62 -5.51 15.32
N ASN A 102 -9.51 -6.50 15.18
CA ASN A 102 -10.14 -6.90 13.92
C ASN A 102 -9.15 -7.37 12.83
N SER A 103 -7.91 -7.74 13.19
CA SER A 103 -6.97 -8.35 12.25
C SER A 103 -7.34 -9.81 11.99
N PRO A 104 -7.40 -10.29 10.73
CA PRO A 104 -7.72 -11.67 10.43
C PRO A 104 -6.66 -12.64 10.95
N VAL A 105 -7.09 -13.67 11.70
CA VAL A 105 -6.22 -14.73 12.22
C VAL A 105 -6.41 -15.98 11.36
N PHE A 106 -5.53 -16.15 10.37
CA PHE A 106 -5.63 -17.22 9.37
C PHE A 106 -4.34 -18.05 9.27
N TYR A 107 -3.43 -17.92 10.22
CA TYR A 107 -2.07 -18.45 10.16
C TYR A 107 -1.62 -19.08 11.47
N TYR A 108 -0.54 -19.85 11.38
CA TYR A 108 0.21 -20.40 12.50
C TYR A 108 1.71 -20.21 12.23
N ASN A 109 2.40 -19.50 13.12
CA ASN A 109 3.85 -19.34 13.08
C ASN A 109 4.52 -20.59 13.65
N HIS A 110 5.36 -21.27 12.88
CA HIS A 110 6.24 -22.34 13.35
C HIS A 110 7.66 -21.85 13.45
N LYS A 111 8.02 -21.29 14.61
CA LYS A 111 9.36 -20.83 14.99
C LYS A 111 9.70 -21.45 16.35
N PRO A 112 10.19 -22.72 16.40
CA PRO A 112 10.42 -23.44 17.66
C PRO A 112 11.25 -22.69 18.68
N GLN A 113 12.27 -21.96 18.22
CA GLN A 113 13.17 -21.15 19.05
C GLN A 113 12.72 -19.69 19.18
N GLY A 114 11.66 -19.29 18.45
CA GLY A 114 11.25 -17.90 18.31
C GLY A 114 12.19 -17.09 17.43
N SER A 115 11.84 -15.84 17.25
CA SER A 115 12.66 -14.86 16.52
C SER A 115 14.00 -14.59 17.20
N PRO A 116 15.04 -14.21 16.45
CA PRO A 116 16.31 -13.81 17.05
C PRO A 116 16.13 -12.55 17.92
N PRO A 117 17.10 -12.24 18.80
CA PRO A 117 17.08 -11.00 19.57
C PRO A 117 17.19 -9.78 18.63
N LEU A 118 16.13 -9.00 18.54
CA LEU A 118 16.02 -7.78 17.75
C LEU A 118 15.62 -6.61 18.67
N LYS A 119 15.78 -5.38 18.19
CA LYS A 119 15.36 -4.16 18.90
C LYS A 119 13.87 -4.22 19.29
N TYR A 120 13.04 -4.66 18.37
CA TYR A 120 11.63 -4.92 18.61
C TYR A 120 11.38 -6.43 18.68
N LYS A 121 10.43 -6.83 19.51
CA LYS A 121 10.16 -8.25 19.75
C LYS A 121 9.50 -8.89 18.53
N GLY A 122 10.09 -9.94 18.01
CA GLY A 122 9.46 -10.83 17.03
C GLY A 122 8.58 -11.90 17.66
N VAL A 123 8.35 -12.97 16.93
CA VAL A 123 7.55 -14.14 17.32
C VAL A 123 8.17 -14.83 18.53
N ALA A 124 7.36 -15.14 19.55
CA ALA A 124 7.81 -15.91 20.70
C ALA A 124 8.11 -17.37 20.32
N PRO A 125 8.98 -18.10 21.05
CA PRO A 125 9.20 -19.51 20.80
C PRO A 125 7.89 -20.30 20.77
N THR A 126 7.62 -21.00 19.66
CA THR A 126 6.40 -21.80 19.51
C THR A 126 6.55 -23.23 20.03
N GLY A 127 7.79 -23.67 20.30
CA GLY A 127 8.09 -25.04 20.69
C GLY A 127 7.99 -26.01 19.51
N GLU A 128 7.87 -27.32 19.84
CA GLU A 128 7.75 -28.37 18.84
C GLU A 128 6.51 -28.21 17.96
N LEU A 129 6.57 -28.72 16.72
CA LEU A 129 5.43 -28.72 15.81
C LEU A 129 4.23 -29.44 16.46
N PRO A 130 3.06 -28.80 16.57
CA PRO A 130 1.88 -29.42 17.16
C PRO A 130 1.40 -30.61 16.31
N LYS A 131 0.70 -31.56 16.93
CA LYS A 131 0.15 -32.73 16.22
C LYS A 131 -0.88 -32.37 15.16
N SER A 132 -1.53 -31.20 15.28
CA SER A 132 -2.52 -30.69 14.35
C SER A 132 -2.50 -29.16 14.40
N ILE A 133 -2.50 -28.53 13.25
CA ILE A 133 -2.70 -27.08 13.09
C ILE A 133 -4.07 -26.92 12.42
N ASP A 134 -5.09 -26.63 13.22
CA ASP A 134 -6.48 -26.59 12.74
C ASP A 134 -6.92 -25.16 12.50
N PHE A 135 -7.61 -24.92 11.38
CA PHE A 135 -8.10 -23.60 10.99
C PHE A 135 -9.64 -23.53 11.02
N PRO A 136 -10.21 -22.77 11.96
CA PRO A 136 -11.64 -22.50 11.99
C PRO A 136 -12.03 -21.50 10.91
N LEU A 137 -13.15 -21.74 10.24
CA LEU A 137 -13.77 -20.79 9.31
C LEU A 137 -15.25 -20.63 9.67
N TYR A 138 -15.77 -19.43 9.41
CA TYR A 138 -17.17 -19.05 9.66
C TYR A 138 -17.84 -18.67 8.36
N PRO A 139 -19.08 -19.15 8.08
CA PRO A 139 -19.83 -18.69 6.90
C PRO A 139 -20.01 -17.17 6.92
N GLN A 140 -19.82 -16.56 5.78
CA GLN A 140 -20.02 -15.12 5.57
C GLN A 140 -20.74 -14.90 4.25
N ASP A 141 -21.78 -14.08 4.28
CA ASP A 141 -22.41 -13.60 3.05
C ASP A 141 -21.50 -12.53 2.42
N GLU A 142 -21.08 -12.78 1.19
CA GLU A 142 -20.20 -11.88 0.44
C GLU A 142 -20.90 -11.52 -0.88
N PRO A 143 -21.49 -10.32 -0.96
CA PRO A 143 -22.14 -9.87 -2.18
C PRO A 143 -21.12 -9.66 -3.30
N GLU A 144 -21.56 -9.78 -4.57
CA GLU A 144 -20.71 -9.45 -5.73
C GLU A 144 -20.34 -7.96 -5.78
N GLN A 145 -21.21 -7.11 -5.23
CA GLN A 145 -20.97 -5.68 -5.07
C GLN A 145 -20.52 -5.40 -3.64
N PHE A 146 -19.28 -5.01 -3.49
CA PHE A 146 -18.70 -4.64 -2.20
C PHE A 146 -17.67 -3.53 -2.35
N LYS A 147 -17.20 -3.00 -1.23
CA LYS A 147 -16.13 -2.01 -1.21
C LYS A 147 -15.10 -2.31 -0.14
N ALA A 148 -13.88 -1.90 -0.41
CA ALA A 148 -12.79 -1.92 0.54
C ALA A 148 -12.19 -0.51 0.70
N ILE A 149 -11.63 -0.24 1.89
CA ILE A 149 -10.92 1.00 2.21
C ILE A 149 -9.43 0.75 2.05
N LEU A 150 -8.73 1.67 1.40
CA LEU A 150 -7.29 1.60 1.17
C LEU A 150 -6.60 2.78 1.87
N PHE A 151 -5.75 2.47 2.84
CA PHE A 151 -4.84 3.43 3.46
C PHE A 151 -3.45 3.27 2.87
N GLY A 152 -2.91 4.30 2.24
CA GLY A 152 -1.49 4.39 1.94
C GLY A 152 -0.78 5.10 3.09
N ASP A 153 0.34 4.59 3.52
CA ASP A 153 1.35 5.24 4.36
C ASP A 153 0.78 6.09 5.53
N PRO A 154 0.06 5.51 6.49
CA PRO A 154 -0.38 6.27 7.67
C PRO A 154 0.77 6.76 8.53
N GLN A 155 1.85 6.02 8.64
CA GLN A 155 3.19 6.37 9.17
C GLN A 155 3.21 7.23 10.44
N PRO A 156 2.48 6.91 11.52
CA PRO A 156 2.62 7.64 12.76
C PRO A 156 3.98 7.36 13.42
N ARG A 157 4.66 8.43 13.88
CA ARG A 157 5.93 8.35 14.62
C ARG A 157 5.73 8.14 16.10
N ASP A 158 4.58 8.56 16.59
CA ASP A 158 4.26 8.57 18.01
C ASP A 158 2.72 8.57 18.20
N GLN A 159 2.28 8.50 19.45
CA GLN A 159 0.86 8.50 19.79
C GLN A 159 0.12 9.74 19.28
N LYS A 160 0.76 10.90 19.24
CA LYS A 160 0.14 12.12 18.73
C LYS A 160 -0.22 12.03 17.26
N GLU A 161 0.63 11.39 16.45
CA GLU A 161 0.34 11.17 15.04
C GLU A 161 -0.71 10.06 14.83
N VAL A 162 -0.78 9.06 15.72
CA VAL A 162 -1.94 8.12 15.77
C VAL A 162 -3.24 8.89 16.07
N ASP A 163 -3.20 9.85 16.99
CA ASP A 163 -4.37 10.69 17.29
C ASP A 163 -4.76 11.57 16.08
N TYR A 164 -3.80 12.04 15.28
CA TYR A 164 -4.10 12.72 14.02
C TYR A 164 -4.86 11.82 13.05
N ILE A 165 -4.41 10.57 12.86
CA ILE A 165 -5.10 9.58 12.01
C ILE A 165 -6.52 9.34 12.53
N ALA A 166 -6.67 9.19 13.86
CA ALA A 166 -7.95 8.96 14.49
C ALA A 166 -8.95 10.09 14.17
N HIS A 167 -8.53 11.35 14.33
CA HIS A 167 -9.41 12.51 14.17
C HIS A 167 -9.58 12.98 12.72
N ASP A 168 -8.60 12.74 11.86
CA ASP A 168 -8.64 13.19 10.48
C ASP A 168 -9.30 12.17 9.53
N VAL A 169 -9.11 10.87 9.81
CA VAL A 169 -9.52 9.79 8.91
C VAL A 169 -10.49 8.81 9.56
N ILE A 170 -10.16 8.28 10.76
CA ILE A 170 -10.98 7.22 11.35
C ILE A 170 -12.38 7.74 11.75
N GLU A 171 -12.47 8.92 12.36
CA GLU A 171 -13.76 9.50 12.79
C GLU A 171 -14.77 9.60 11.65
N GLU A 172 -14.33 9.99 10.44
CA GLU A 172 -15.23 10.11 9.28
C GLU A 172 -15.61 8.76 8.67
N LEU A 173 -14.88 7.68 8.98
CA LEU A 173 -15.11 6.32 8.51
C LEU A 173 -15.91 5.45 9.49
N VAL A 174 -16.11 5.89 10.73
CA VAL A 174 -16.92 5.13 11.71
C VAL A 174 -18.32 4.89 11.16
N GLY A 175 -18.75 3.62 11.18
CA GLY A 175 -20.03 3.21 10.60
C GLY A 175 -19.98 2.97 9.09
N THR A 176 -18.78 2.88 8.50
CA THR A 176 -18.60 2.48 7.09
C THR A 176 -19.30 1.15 6.80
N ASP A 177 -19.80 0.99 5.57
CA ASP A 177 -20.34 -0.25 5.02
C ASP A 177 -19.31 -1.00 4.15
N ALA A 178 -18.01 -0.68 4.28
CA ALA A 178 -16.96 -1.43 3.61
C ALA A 178 -16.83 -2.85 4.20
N SER A 179 -16.56 -3.82 3.34
CA SER A 179 -16.41 -5.22 3.75
C SER A 179 -15.13 -5.46 4.54
N PHE A 180 -14.08 -4.71 4.22
CA PHE A 180 -12.78 -4.76 4.89
C PHE A 180 -11.95 -3.51 4.53
N GLY A 181 -10.82 -3.33 5.22
CA GLY A 181 -9.83 -2.32 4.86
C GLY A 181 -8.44 -2.93 4.72
N VAL A 182 -7.55 -2.17 4.09
CA VAL A 182 -6.14 -2.56 3.87
C VAL A 182 -5.24 -1.35 4.09
N THR A 183 -4.16 -1.55 4.85
CA THR A 183 -3.02 -0.62 4.86
C THR A 183 -1.98 -1.11 3.87
N LEU A 184 -1.59 -0.26 2.91
CA LEU A 184 -0.66 -0.57 1.82
C LEU A 184 0.81 -0.33 2.21
N GLY A 185 1.19 -0.79 3.40
CA GLY A 185 2.52 -0.63 3.96
C GLY A 185 2.75 0.70 4.68
N ASP A 186 3.92 0.80 5.31
CA ASP A 186 4.29 1.93 6.16
C ASP A 186 3.20 2.22 7.20
N ILE A 187 2.79 1.14 7.89
CA ILE A 187 1.77 1.17 8.94
C ILE A 187 2.19 2.14 10.04
N VAL A 188 3.49 2.13 10.37
CA VAL A 188 4.14 3.03 11.33
C VAL A 188 5.42 3.63 10.73
N PHE A 189 6.10 4.54 11.46
CA PHE A 189 7.36 5.15 11.03
C PHE A 189 8.53 4.68 11.93
N ASP A 190 9.20 3.58 11.57
CA ASP A 190 10.39 3.00 12.24
C ASP A 190 10.24 2.60 13.72
N ASP A 191 9.20 3.02 14.43
CA ASP A 191 8.92 2.58 15.80
C ASP A 191 7.83 1.51 15.80
N LEU A 192 8.25 0.24 15.70
CA LEU A 192 7.32 -0.89 15.61
C LEU A 192 6.49 -1.11 16.90
N ASN A 193 6.80 -0.43 18.01
CA ASN A 193 5.91 -0.42 19.17
C ASN A 193 4.58 0.30 18.89
N MET A 194 4.50 1.12 17.84
CA MET A 194 3.29 1.82 17.45
C MET A 194 2.28 0.92 16.72
N PHE A 195 2.64 -0.28 16.28
CA PHE A 195 1.71 -1.22 15.63
C PHE A 195 0.43 -1.42 16.43
N GLU A 196 0.56 -1.67 17.73
CA GLU A 196 -0.59 -1.90 18.61
C GLU A 196 -1.49 -0.66 18.73
N ALA A 197 -0.90 0.53 18.89
CA ALA A 197 -1.67 1.78 19.01
C ALA A 197 -2.41 2.09 17.70
N GLN A 198 -1.73 1.91 16.56
CA GLN A 198 -2.31 2.13 15.24
C GLN A 198 -3.44 1.11 14.95
N ALA A 199 -3.21 -0.17 15.21
CA ALA A 199 -4.21 -1.22 15.01
C ALA A 199 -5.48 -0.97 15.86
N ARG A 200 -5.33 -0.58 17.13
CA ARG A 200 -6.46 -0.22 18.01
C ARG A 200 -7.26 0.96 17.48
N SER A 201 -6.59 1.96 16.91
CA SER A 201 -7.28 3.11 16.32
C SER A 201 -8.12 2.68 15.11
N ILE A 202 -7.54 1.89 14.22
CA ILE A 202 -8.23 1.35 13.03
C ILE A 202 -9.37 0.41 13.42
N ALA A 203 -9.21 -0.37 14.47
CA ALA A 203 -10.23 -1.31 14.97
C ALA A 203 -11.57 -0.65 15.33
N LEU A 204 -11.59 0.67 15.59
CA LEU A 204 -12.83 1.44 15.82
C LEU A 204 -13.77 1.42 14.61
N LEU A 205 -13.27 1.10 13.42
CA LEU A 205 -14.09 0.94 12.22
C LEU A 205 -14.98 -0.31 12.26
N GLY A 206 -14.64 -1.31 13.08
CA GLY A 206 -15.44 -2.52 13.27
C GLY A 206 -15.47 -3.47 12.08
N ILE A 207 -14.53 -3.36 11.14
CA ILE A 207 -14.40 -4.21 9.95
C ILE A 207 -13.05 -4.94 9.96
N PRO A 208 -12.93 -6.11 9.28
CA PRO A 208 -11.64 -6.78 9.11
C PRO A 208 -10.60 -5.85 8.47
N TRP A 209 -9.36 -5.90 8.96
CA TRP A 209 -8.29 -5.06 8.45
C TRP A 209 -7.05 -5.87 8.12
N TYR A 210 -6.65 -5.82 6.84
CA TYR A 210 -5.45 -6.48 6.32
C TYR A 210 -4.28 -5.50 6.26
N ASN A 211 -3.06 -6.02 6.32
CA ASN A 211 -1.85 -5.20 6.29
C ASN A 211 -0.88 -5.73 5.24
N VAL A 212 -0.30 -4.81 4.48
CA VAL A 212 0.89 -4.98 3.66
C VAL A 212 2.07 -4.47 4.47
N ILE A 213 3.22 -5.11 4.41
CA ILE A 213 4.44 -4.61 5.04
C ILE A 213 5.04 -3.49 4.19
N GLY A 214 5.55 -2.42 4.83
CA GLY A 214 6.28 -1.34 4.18
C GLY A 214 7.71 -1.22 4.70
N ASN A 215 8.51 -0.37 4.08
CA ASN A 215 9.91 -0.23 4.46
C ASN A 215 10.11 0.37 5.87
N HIS A 216 9.13 1.05 6.43
CA HIS A 216 9.16 1.54 7.80
C HIS A 216 8.64 0.53 8.84
N ASP A 217 8.16 -0.62 8.39
CA ASP A 217 7.58 -1.68 9.23
C ASP A 217 8.55 -2.82 9.54
N ILE A 218 9.80 -2.73 9.06
CA ILE A 218 10.81 -3.79 9.17
C ILE A 218 11.75 -3.62 10.38
N ASN A 219 12.41 -4.69 10.75
CA ASN A 219 13.47 -4.69 11.76
C ASN A 219 14.81 -4.26 11.14
N TYR A 220 15.17 -2.99 11.23
CA TYR A 220 16.41 -2.43 10.66
C TYR A 220 17.71 -2.97 11.28
N ASP A 221 17.63 -3.73 12.34
CA ASP A 221 18.76 -4.45 12.96
C ASP A 221 18.82 -5.93 12.57
N ALA A 222 17.98 -6.36 11.64
CA ALA A 222 17.99 -7.71 11.09
C ALA A 222 19.27 -8.03 10.32
N ALA A 223 19.76 -9.27 10.45
CA ALA A 223 20.97 -9.72 9.79
C ALA A 223 20.81 -9.99 8.29
N ASN A 224 19.60 -10.27 7.84
CA ASN A 224 19.23 -10.57 6.46
C ASN A 224 17.73 -10.30 6.26
N ASP A 225 17.27 -10.46 5.04
CA ASP A 225 15.89 -10.23 4.62
C ASP A 225 14.88 -11.07 5.43
N ARG A 226 15.08 -12.36 5.50
CA ARG A 226 14.21 -13.32 6.21
C ARG A 226 13.97 -12.98 7.69
N MET A 227 14.80 -12.12 8.29
CA MET A 227 14.67 -11.67 9.68
C MET A 227 14.16 -10.24 9.79
N SER A 228 13.89 -9.58 8.65
CA SER A 228 13.52 -8.16 8.66
C SER A 228 12.06 -7.94 9.02
N ASP A 229 11.22 -8.94 8.90
CA ASP A 229 9.78 -8.91 9.10
C ASP A 229 9.28 -9.56 10.41
N GLU A 230 10.18 -10.01 11.28
CA GLU A 230 9.88 -10.76 12.50
C GLU A 230 8.90 -10.06 13.46
N THR A 231 8.97 -8.74 13.57
CA THR A 231 8.03 -7.98 14.41
C THR A 231 6.68 -7.80 13.71
N PHE A 232 6.67 -7.64 12.38
CA PHE A 232 5.45 -7.63 11.59
C PHE A 232 4.74 -8.99 11.69
N GLU A 233 5.45 -10.09 11.50
CA GLU A 233 4.91 -11.46 11.61
C GLU A 233 4.27 -11.76 12.98
N ARG A 234 4.85 -11.20 14.03
CA ARG A 234 4.30 -11.32 15.38
C ARG A 234 2.93 -10.66 15.51
N HIS A 235 2.72 -9.51 14.86
CA HIS A 235 1.50 -8.70 14.99
C HIS A 235 0.44 -9.06 13.95
N PHE A 236 0.85 -9.36 12.71
CA PHE A 236 -0.05 -9.46 11.57
C PHE A 236 0.03 -10.81 10.83
N GLY A 237 0.99 -11.67 11.18
CA GLY A 237 1.21 -12.94 10.50
C GLY A 237 2.08 -12.81 9.26
N PRO A 238 1.88 -13.66 8.22
CA PRO A 238 2.76 -13.71 7.08
C PRO A 238 2.88 -12.36 6.37
N ALA A 239 4.09 -11.97 5.97
CA ALA A 239 4.35 -10.74 5.25
C ALA A 239 3.72 -10.75 3.84
N TYR A 240 3.53 -11.95 3.25
CA TYR A 240 2.79 -12.13 2.00
C TYR A 240 1.80 -13.30 2.08
N TYR A 241 0.64 -13.16 1.47
CA TYR A 241 -0.47 -14.12 1.55
C TYR A 241 -1.54 -13.80 0.50
N SER A 242 -2.58 -14.62 0.42
CA SER A 242 -3.73 -14.36 -0.43
C SER A 242 -5.06 -14.69 0.25
N PHE A 243 -6.13 -14.12 -0.26
CA PHE A 243 -7.51 -14.39 0.19
C PHE A 243 -8.53 -14.06 -0.90
N ASP A 244 -9.69 -14.69 -0.84
CA ASP A 244 -10.82 -14.36 -1.71
C ASP A 244 -11.88 -13.53 -0.96
N HIS A 245 -12.52 -12.61 -1.65
CA HIS A 245 -13.75 -11.96 -1.21
C HIS A 245 -14.68 -11.75 -2.42
N GLY A 246 -15.89 -12.29 -2.35
CA GLY A 246 -16.80 -12.30 -3.49
C GLY A 246 -16.17 -12.96 -4.72
N LYS A 247 -16.12 -12.24 -5.83
CA LYS A 247 -15.49 -12.68 -7.09
C LYS A 247 -14.08 -12.12 -7.31
N VAL A 248 -13.43 -11.65 -6.25
CA VAL A 248 -12.09 -11.05 -6.34
C VAL A 248 -11.10 -11.88 -5.54
N HIS A 249 -9.95 -12.10 -6.11
CA HIS A 249 -8.79 -12.72 -5.46
C HIS A 249 -7.76 -11.66 -5.15
N PHE A 250 -7.39 -11.52 -3.87
CA PHE A 250 -6.43 -10.57 -3.37
C PHE A 250 -5.13 -11.29 -3.04
N VAL A 251 -4.02 -10.73 -3.50
CA VAL A 251 -2.67 -11.20 -3.18
C VAL A 251 -1.91 -10.06 -2.53
N VAL A 252 -1.56 -10.21 -1.28
CA VAL A 252 -0.68 -9.31 -0.55
C VAL A 252 0.75 -9.77 -0.77
N LEU A 253 1.62 -8.83 -1.12
CA LEU A 253 3.02 -9.07 -1.43
C LEU A 253 3.92 -8.28 -0.48
N ASP A 254 4.97 -8.92 -0.03
CA ASP A 254 6.13 -8.25 0.56
C ASP A 254 7.10 -7.91 -0.58
N ASP A 255 7.25 -6.65 -0.88
CA ASP A 255 8.18 -6.16 -1.88
C ASP A 255 9.34 -5.36 -1.30
N ILE A 256 9.61 -5.57 0.01
CA ILE A 256 10.71 -4.94 0.74
C ILE A 256 11.85 -5.94 0.92
N GLU A 257 12.83 -5.90 0.05
CA GLU A 257 14.04 -6.72 0.20
C GLU A 257 15.08 -5.98 1.04
N TRP A 258 15.31 -6.49 2.26
CA TRP A 258 16.32 -5.97 3.19
C TRP A 258 17.69 -6.63 2.98
N TYR A 259 18.75 -5.83 2.85
CA TYR A 259 20.10 -6.34 2.67
C TYR A 259 21.16 -5.47 3.36
N ILE A 260 22.29 -6.09 3.69
CA ILE A 260 23.46 -5.38 4.22
C ILE A 260 24.52 -5.36 3.12
N PRO A 261 24.80 -4.19 2.49
CA PRO A 261 25.85 -4.10 1.47
C PRO A 261 27.22 -4.47 2.05
N ASP A 262 28.03 -5.18 1.25
CA ASP A 262 29.38 -5.61 1.65
C ASP A 262 30.21 -4.48 2.23
N GLY A 263 30.76 -4.69 3.45
CA GLY A 263 31.63 -3.76 4.13
C GLY A 263 30.95 -2.51 4.71
N SER A 264 29.63 -2.33 4.54
CA SER A 264 28.93 -1.13 5.05
C SER A 264 28.59 -1.21 6.54
N GLY A 265 28.30 -2.40 7.05
CA GLY A 265 27.78 -2.61 8.40
C GLY A 265 26.41 -1.95 8.66
N LYS A 266 25.77 -1.41 7.62
CA LYS A 266 24.43 -0.78 7.67
C LYS A 266 23.52 -1.42 6.64
N GLY A 267 22.36 -1.86 7.07
CA GLY A 267 21.34 -2.38 6.18
C GLY A 267 20.67 -1.30 5.32
N ARG A 268 20.10 -1.75 4.24
CA ARG A 268 19.29 -0.97 3.28
C ARG A 268 18.17 -1.85 2.76
N TYR A 269 17.13 -1.23 2.23
CA TYR A 269 16.10 -1.94 1.49
C TYR A 269 16.10 -1.51 0.02
N ARG A 270 15.46 -2.33 -0.79
CA ARG A 270 15.10 -2.07 -2.20
C ARG A 270 13.79 -2.79 -2.51
N GLY A 271 13.17 -2.44 -3.63
CA GLY A 271 12.01 -3.20 -4.11
C GLY A 271 12.44 -4.56 -4.66
N GLY A 272 11.95 -5.65 -4.09
CA GLY A 272 12.24 -7.01 -4.50
C GLY A 272 11.27 -8.00 -3.87
N LEU A 273 10.90 -9.05 -4.61
CA LEU A 273 9.93 -10.08 -4.18
C LEU A 273 10.61 -11.39 -3.79
N GLY A 274 11.76 -11.67 -4.39
CA GLY A 274 12.44 -12.94 -4.19
C GLY A 274 11.76 -14.14 -4.87
N LYS A 275 12.51 -15.24 -4.98
CA LYS A 275 12.06 -16.41 -5.74
C LYS A 275 10.94 -17.19 -5.09
N GLU A 276 10.95 -17.31 -3.77
CA GLU A 276 9.96 -18.08 -3.02
C GLU A 276 8.58 -17.46 -3.16
N GLN A 277 8.49 -16.14 -3.00
CA GLN A 277 7.25 -15.40 -3.15
C GLN A 277 6.74 -15.42 -4.61
N ILE A 278 7.60 -15.27 -5.60
CA ILE A 278 7.22 -15.43 -7.02
C ILE A 278 6.65 -16.84 -7.28
N GLU A 279 7.25 -17.88 -6.71
CA GLU A 279 6.72 -19.25 -6.85
C GLU A 279 5.40 -19.43 -6.10
N PHE A 280 5.22 -18.81 -4.92
CA PHE A 280 3.93 -18.75 -4.22
C PHE A 280 2.85 -18.15 -5.12
N VAL A 281 3.10 -16.94 -5.68
CA VAL A 281 2.13 -16.26 -6.57
C VAL A 281 1.77 -17.13 -7.76
N LYS A 282 2.75 -17.79 -8.37
CA LYS A 282 2.53 -18.68 -9.51
C LYS A 282 1.67 -19.89 -9.11
N ASN A 283 1.94 -20.52 -7.97
CA ASN A 283 1.20 -21.67 -7.47
C ASN A 283 -0.24 -21.28 -7.07
N ASP A 284 -0.41 -20.12 -6.47
CA ASP A 284 -1.72 -19.59 -6.06
C ASP A 284 -2.57 -19.24 -7.28
N LEU A 285 -2.04 -18.44 -8.20
CA LEU A 285 -2.77 -18.03 -9.40
C LEU A 285 -3.09 -19.18 -10.36
N ALA A 286 -2.34 -20.28 -10.31
CA ALA A 286 -2.70 -21.50 -11.05
C ALA A 286 -4.01 -22.15 -10.56
N LEU A 287 -4.47 -21.79 -9.35
CA LEU A 287 -5.72 -22.28 -8.75
C LEU A 287 -6.87 -21.27 -8.84
N VAL A 288 -6.64 -20.09 -9.41
CA VAL A 288 -7.60 -18.99 -9.54
C VAL A 288 -8.13 -18.94 -10.99
N PRO A 289 -9.44 -19.02 -11.22
CA PRO A 289 -10.03 -18.92 -12.57
C PRO A 289 -9.67 -17.63 -13.29
N ASP A 290 -9.59 -17.66 -14.62
CA ASP A 290 -9.26 -16.49 -15.44
C ASP A 290 -10.35 -15.40 -15.40
N GLU A 291 -11.58 -15.77 -15.08
CA GLU A 291 -12.73 -14.88 -14.94
C GLU A 291 -12.76 -14.13 -13.59
N GLN A 292 -11.93 -14.53 -12.66
CA GLN A 292 -11.79 -13.89 -11.35
C GLN A 292 -10.80 -12.73 -11.43
N LEU A 293 -11.19 -11.54 -10.99
CA LEU A 293 -10.29 -10.40 -10.88
C LEU A 293 -9.21 -10.70 -9.84
N VAL A 294 -7.94 -10.47 -10.19
CA VAL A 294 -6.81 -10.52 -9.27
C VAL A 294 -6.37 -9.11 -8.93
N VAL A 295 -6.24 -8.83 -7.64
CA VAL A 295 -5.73 -7.57 -7.11
C VAL A 295 -4.45 -7.84 -6.33
N LEU A 296 -3.30 -7.43 -6.88
CA LEU A 296 -2.03 -7.49 -6.17
C LEU A 296 -1.88 -6.23 -5.31
N MET A 297 -1.57 -6.39 -4.05
CA MET A 297 -1.37 -5.30 -3.09
C MET A 297 0.05 -5.38 -2.55
N MET A 298 0.81 -4.30 -2.67
CA MET A 298 2.22 -4.21 -2.30
C MET A 298 2.51 -2.81 -1.75
N HIS A 299 3.71 -2.57 -1.27
CA HIS A 299 4.07 -1.24 -0.77
C HIS A 299 4.79 -0.40 -1.81
N ILE A 300 5.89 -0.88 -2.37
CA ILE A 300 6.64 -0.16 -3.42
C ILE A 300 5.91 -0.28 -4.76
N PRO A 301 5.84 0.80 -5.58
CA PRO A 301 5.24 0.70 -6.90
C PRO A 301 5.87 -0.40 -7.75
N LEU A 302 5.04 -1.24 -8.36
CA LEU A 302 5.48 -2.42 -9.13
C LEU A 302 6.57 -2.13 -10.16
N VAL A 303 6.61 -0.92 -10.72
CA VAL A 303 7.64 -0.51 -11.69
C VAL A 303 9.01 -0.27 -11.06
N ASP A 304 9.07 -0.07 -9.76
CA ASP A 304 10.30 0.19 -8.99
C ASP A 304 10.84 -1.08 -8.32
N VAL A 305 10.13 -2.21 -8.43
CA VAL A 305 10.57 -3.53 -7.97
C VAL A 305 11.61 -4.10 -8.93
N GLU A 306 12.78 -4.54 -8.43
CA GLU A 306 13.92 -4.96 -9.27
C GLU A 306 13.62 -6.23 -10.08
N ASP A 307 13.00 -7.22 -9.47
CA ASP A 307 12.65 -8.51 -10.10
C ASP A 307 11.20 -8.55 -10.66
N ARG A 308 10.56 -7.39 -10.85
CA ARG A 308 9.19 -7.26 -11.41
C ARG A 308 8.97 -8.02 -12.70
N GLN A 309 10.03 -8.21 -13.51
CA GLN A 309 9.90 -8.94 -14.79
C GLN A 309 9.49 -10.40 -14.58
N GLU A 310 9.91 -11.01 -13.48
CA GLU A 310 9.51 -12.37 -13.11
C GLU A 310 8.02 -12.40 -12.75
N LEU A 311 7.54 -11.46 -11.93
CA LEU A 311 6.11 -11.32 -11.64
C LEU A 311 5.29 -11.01 -12.89
N TYR A 312 5.76 -10.12 -13.78
CA TYR A 312 5.09 -9.85 -15.05
C TYR A 312 4.83 -11.14 -15.84
N ARG A 313 5.81 -12.06 -15.93
CA ARG A 313 5.66 -13.35 -16.66
C ARG A 313 4.56 -14.22 -16.05
N VAL A 314 4.27 -14.08 -14.77
CA VAL A 314 3.19 -14.82 -14.08
C VAL A 314 1.82 -14.23 -14.40
N ILE A 315 1.69 -12.89 -14.37
CA ILE A 315 0.39 -12.22 -14.44
C ILE A 315 -0.02 -11.71 -15.83
N GLU A 316 0.92 -11.51 -16.76
CA GLU A 316 0.67 -10.85 -18.07
C GLU A 316 -0.32 -11.57 -18.98
N LYS A 317 -0.61 -12.84 -18.71
CA LYS A 317 -1.59 -13.64 -19.47
C LYS A 317 -2.98 -13.60 -18.86
N ARG A 318 -3.13 -13.07 -17.64
CA ARG A 318 -4.42 -12.96 -16.98
C ARG A 318 -5.19 -11.76 -17.53
N PRO A 319 -6.43 -11.96 -17.99
CA PRO A 319 -7.22 -10.87 -18.57
C PRO A 319 -7.66 -9.83 -17.52
N LEU A 320 -7.83 -10.27 -16.26
CA LEU A 320 -8.35 -9.48 -15.16
C LEU A 320 -7.33 -9.45 -14.02
N CYS A 321 -6.44 -8.46 -14.06
CA CYS A 321 -5.42 -8.26 -13.03
C CYS A 321 -5.05 -6.78 -12.91
N ILE A 322 -5.03 -6.29 -11.68
CA ILE A 322 -4.54 -4.94 -11.32
C ILE A 322 -3.57 -5.05 -10.15
N SER A 323 -2.81 -3.99 -9.92
CA SER A 323 -1.97 -3.86 -8.74
C SER A 323 -2.12 -2.50 -8.07
N ILE A 324 -1.90 -2.46 -6.76
CA ILE A 324 -2.05 -1.26 -5.92
C ILE A 324 -0.87 -1.18 -4.97
N SER A 325 -0.30 0.03 -4.81
CA SER A 325 0.82 0.30 -3.89
C SER A 325 0.65 1.62 -3.13
N GLY A 326 1.58 1.93 -2.23
CA GLY A 326 1.78 3.19 -1.52
C GLY A 326 3.15 3.81 -1.80
N HIS A 327 3.93 4.08 -0.74
CA HIS A 327 5.35 4.40 -0.70
C HIS A 327 5.75 5.80 -1.18
N THR A 328 5.25 6.27 -2.29
CA THR A 328 5.82 7.44 -2.98
C THR A 328 5.24 8.78 -2.57
N HIS A 329 4.24 8.78 -1.70
CA HIS A 329 3.54 9.96 -1.19
C HIS A 329 3.01 10.88 -2.30
N HIS A 330 2.40 10.25 -3.33
CA HIS A 330 1.59 10.89 -4.36
C HIS A 330 0.52 9.93 -4.85
N HIS A 331 -0.46 10.40 -5.60
CA HIS A 331 -1.48 9.56 -6.21
C HIS A 331 -1.24 9.43 -7.71
N GLU A 332 -1.33 8.20 -8.26
CA GLU A 332 -1.15 7.98 -9.69
C GLU A 332 -1.93 6.77 -10.19
N HIS A 333 -2.62 6.92 -11.32
CA HIS A 333 -3.05 5.80 -12.16
C HIS A 333 -2.01 5.54 -13.25
N ARG A 334 -1.17 4.54 -13.03
CA ARG A 334 -0.11 4.17 -13.96
C ARG A 334 -0.52 3.00 -14.85
N PHE A 335 -0.28 3.14 -16.14
CA PHE A 335 -0.52 2.07 -17.11
C PHE A 335 0.82 1.51 -17.56
N ILE A 336 1.18 0.32 -17.02
CA ILE A 336 2.44 -0.37 -17.30
C ILE A 336 2.35 -0.99 -18.70
N THR A 337 3.30 -0.66 -19.54
CA THR A 337 3.30 -0.97 -20.97
C THR A 337 4.55 -1.75 -21.39
N LYS A 338 4.67 -1.99 -22.70
CA LYS A 338 5.88 -2.59 -23.28
C LYS A 338 7.15 -1.79 -23.00
N ALA A 339 7.05 -0.48 -22.81
CA ALA A 339 8.18 0.37 -22.45
C ALA A 339 8.73 0.03 -21.05
N ASP A 340 7.87 -0.50 -20.16
CA ASP A 340 8.23 -0.94 -18.82
C ASP A 340 8.59 -2.44 -18.76
N GLY A 341 8.62 -3.13 -19.91
CA GLY A 341 8.89 -4.56 -20.04
C GLY A 341 7.66 -5.47 -19.92
N TRP A 342 6.45 -4.91 -19.88
CA TRP A 342 5.19 -5.66 -19.89
C TRP A 342 4.91 -6.24 -21.27
N MET A 343 4.55 -7.53 -21.34
CA MET A 343 4.27 -8.23 -22.59
C MET A 343 2.81 -8.67 -22.74
N GLY A 344 1.95 -8.30 -21.79
CA GLY A 344 0.51 -8.53 -21.88
C GLY A 344 -0.13 -7.78 -23.06
N ALA A 345 -1.30 -8.24 -23.48
CA ALA A 345 -2.02 -7.67 -24.63
C ALA A 345 -2.45 -6.22 -24.39
N GLU A 346 -2.94 -5.94 -23.18
CA GLU A 346 -3.36 -4.61 -22.73
C GLU A 346 -2.40 -4.08 -21.66
N PRO A 347 -2.26 -2.75 -21.50
CA PRO A 347 -1.50 -2.17 -20.41
C PRO A 347 -2.03 -2.62 -19.05
N HIS A 348 -1.13 -3.01 -18.15
CA HIS A 348 -1.50 -3.33 -16.78
C HIS A 348 -1.78 -2.06 -15.99
N HIS A 349 -2.93 -2.02 -15.31
CA HIS A 349 -3.29 -0.89 -14.46
C HIS A 349 -2.69 -1.07 -13.07
N HIS A 350 -1.74 -0.20 -12.73
CA HIS A 350 -1.16 -0.06 -11.42
C HIS A 350 -1.65 1.25 -10.78
N ILE A 351 -2.07 1.18 -9.52
CA ILE A 351 -2.54 2.34 -8.75
C ILE A 351 -1.52 2.62 -7.66
N ILE A 352 -0.97 3.82 -7.63
CA ILE A 352 -0.24 4.35 -6.49
C ILE A 352 -1.25 5.11 -5.65
N ASN A 353 -1.54 4.60 -4.46
CA ASN A 353 -2.61 5.12 -3.63
C ASN A 353 -2.20 6.40 -2.88
N VAL A 354 -3.15 7.31 -2.71
CA VAL A 354 -2.99 8.49 -1.85
C VAL A 354 -2.62 8.07 -0.42
N THR A 355 -1.81 8.88 0.25
CA THR A 355 -1.34 8.58 1.60
C THR A 355 -2.17 9.27 2.68
N VAL A 356 -2.43 8.54 3.76
CA VAL A 356 -3.14 9.05 4.94
C VAL A 356 -2.33 10.15 5.62
N SER A 357 -1.03 10.00 5.71
CA SER A 357 -0.12 10.98 6.31
C SER A 357 0.23 12.16 5.39
N GLY A 358 -0.30 12.18 4.15
CA GLY A 358 0.18 13.09 3.11
C GLY A 358 1.69 12.89 2.93
N SER A 359 2.48 13.87 3.37
CA SER A 359 3.93 13.69 3.47
C SER A 359 4.36 13.84 4.92
N TRP A 360 4.20 12.73 5.68
CA TRP A 360 4.72 12.58 7.04
C TRP A 360 4.16 13.60 8.06
N TRP A 361 2.87 13.90 8.03
CA TRP A 361 2.23 14.83 8.96
C TRP A 361 2.99 16.17 9.05
N SER A 362 3.22 16.80 7.92
CA SER A 362 3.98 18.05 7.75
C SER A 362 3.09 19.24 7.40
N GLY A 363 3.65 20.46 7.45
CA GLY A 363 2.93 21.70 7.18
C GLY A 363 2.26 22.31 8.42
N ALA A 364 1.69 23.49 8.26
CA ALA A 364 0.98 24.21 9.32
C ALA A 364 -0.25 23.44 9.79
N SER A 365 -0.57 23.57 11.09
CA SER A 365 -1.78 22.94 11.63
C SER A 365 -3.04 23.69 11.19
N ASP A 366 -4.11 22.92 10.96
CA ASP A 366 -5.46 23.41 10.76
C ASP A 366 -6.10 23.87 12.09
N ASP A 367 -7.39 24.22 12.06
CA ASP A 367 -8.17 24.64 13.22
C ASP A 367 -8.42 23.52 14.26
N ARG A 368 -8.20 22.24 13.87
CA ARG A 368 -8.22 21.06 14.75
C ARG A 368 -6.85 20.75 15.35
N SER A 369 -5.83 21.55 15.06
CA SER A 369 -4.42 21.34 15.42
C SER A 369 -3.77 20.13 14.74
N ILE A 370 -4.33 19.68 13.61
CA ILE A 370 -3.78 18.63 12.75
C ILE A 370 -2.98 19.30 11.62
N PRO A 371 -1.75 18.85 11.30
CA PRO A 371 -1.03 19.34 10.13
C PRO A 371 -1.87 19.19 8.86
N HIS A 372 -1.90 20.23 8.01
CA HIS A 372 -2.69 20.16 6.77
C HIS A 372 -2.12 19.21 5.73
N THR A 373 -1.09 18.54 6.06
CA THR A 373 -0.25 17.60 5.31
C THR A 373 -0.74 17.25 3.90
N MET A 374 0.12 17.38 2.91
CA MET A 374 -0.22 17.12 1.50
C MET A 374 0.77 16.15 0.90
N CYS A 375 0.32 15.41 -0.09
CA CYS A 375 1.21 14.63 -0.95
C CYS A 375 2.09 15.55 -1.80
N ALA A 376 3.24 15.04 -2.24
CA ALA A 376 4.24 15.85 -2.94
C ALA A 376 3.79 16.34 -4.33
N ASP A 377 2.73 15.77 -4.90
CA ASP A 377 2.10 16.14 -6.17
C ASP A 377 0.96 17.16 -6.03
N GLY A 378 0.72 17.65 -4.80
CA GLY A 378 -0.36 18.60 -4.51
C GLY A 378 -1.71 17.94 -4.22
N THR A 379 -1.80 16.61 -4.19
CA THR A 379 -2.98 15.90 -3.68
C THR A 379 -3.10 16.11 -2.17
N PRO A 380 -4.27 16.40 -1.61
CA PRO A 380 -4.45 16.40 -0.17
C PRO A 380 -4.23 14.98 0.40
N ASN A 381 -3.88 14.88 1.67
CA ASN A 381 -3.89 13.60 2.36
C ASN A 381 -5.29 12.99 2.35
N GLY A 382 -5.34 11.67 2.47
CA GLY A 382 -6.63 10.97 2.44
C GLY A 382 -6.50 9.47 2.27
N TYR A 383 -7.56 8.88 1.79
CA TYR A 383 -7.66 7.43 1.55
C TYR A 383 -8.46 7.17 0.28
N SER A 384 -8.41 5.93 -0.19
CA SER A 384 -9.26 5.54 -1.30
C SER A 384 -10.33 4.54 -0.87
N ILE A 385 -11.44 4.56 -1.60
CA ILE A 385 -12.49 3.54 -1.53
C ILE A 385 -12.50 2.84 -2.89
N ILE A 386 -12.12 1.57 -2.91
CA ILE A 386 -12.26 0.74 -4.10
C ILE A 386 -13.58 -0.02 -4.04
N ARG A 387 -14.36 0.07 -5.11
CA ARG A 387 -15.65 -0.61 -5.26
C ARG A 387 -15.50 -1.70 -6.29
N PHE A 388 -16.05 -2.86 -5.99
CA PHE A 388 -16.10 -4.01 -6.89
C PHE A 388 -17.55 -4.30 -7.29
N ASP A 389 -17.75 -4.72 -8.54
CA ASP A 389 -19.01 -5.23 -9.07
C ASP A 389 -18.69 -6.45 -9.93
N GLY A 390 -18.75 -7.64 -9.32
CA GLY A 390 -18.21 -8.85 -9.92
C GLY A 390 -16.72 -8.75 -10.17
N SER A 391 -16.30 -8.71 -11.43
CA SER A 391 -14.89 -8.53 -11.83
C SER A 391 -14.54 -7.10 -12.24
N ASP A 392 -15.52 -6.20 -12.26
CA ASP A 392 -15.29 -4.78 -12.51
C ASP A 392 -14.93 -4.06 -11.21
N TYR A 393 -14.21 -2.93 -11.33
CA TYR A 393 -13.84 -2.10 -10.20
C TYR A 393 -13.86 -0.61 -10.55
N SER A 394 -13.98 0.21 -9.51
CA SER A 394 -13.76 1.65 -9.58
C SER A 394 -13.09 2.14 -8.31
N LEU A 395 -12.35 3.23 -8.42
CA LEU A 395 -11.66 3.87 -7.31
C LEU A 395 -12.22 5.28 -7.09
N GLU A 396 -12.40 5.63 -5.83
CA GLU A 396 -12.77 6.97 -5.37
C GLU A 396 -11.72 7.44 -4.37
N LEU A 397 -11.12 8.59 -4.59
CA LEU A 397 -10.23 9.24 -3.63
C LEU A 397 -11.05 10.12 -2.71
N LYS A 398 -10.83 10.02 -1.40
CA LYS A 398 -11.43 10.88 -0.39
C LYS A 398 -10.34 11.69 0.32
N ALA A 399 -10.34 12.99 0.11
CA ALA A 399 -9.49 13.91 0.86
C ALA A 399 -9.96 13.97 2.33
N ALA A 400 -9.08 13.66 3.28
CA ALA A 400 -9.39 13.62 4.71
C ALA A 400 -9.92 14.98 5.20
N GLY A 401 -10.92 14.93 6.08
CA GLY A 401 -11.53 16.14 6.65
C GLY A 401 -12.21 17.07 5.64
N ARG A 402 -12.37 16.68 4.36
CA ARG A 402 -13.03 17.46 3.32
C ARG A 402 -14.36 16.84 2.91
N ALA A 403 -15.23 17.64 2.27
CA ALA A 403 -16.45 17.12 1.68
C ALA A 403 -16.15 16.10 0.56
N ALA A 404 -17.02 15.11 0.35
CA ALA A 404 -16.80 14.06 -0.64
C ALA A 404 -16.72 14.58 -2.09
N ASP A 405 -17.31 15.72 -2.38
CA ASP A 405 -17.26 16.38 -3.69
C ASP A 405 -15.99 17.21 -3.92
N PHE A 406 -15.11 17.33 -2.92
CA PHE A 406 -13.80 17.97 -3.07
C PHE A 406 -12.83 17.04 -3.82
N GLN A 407 -12.95 17.01 -5.14
CA GLN A 407 -12.23 16.10 -6.03
C GLN A 407 -11.16 16.78 -6.89
N MET A 408 -11.01 18.10 -6.77
CA MET A 408 -10.01 18.85 -7.52
C MET A 408 -9.60 20.13 -6.81
N ASN A 409 -8.39 20.60 -7.10
CA ASN A 409 -7.91 21.93 -6.76
C ASN A 409 -7.75 22.77 -8.05
N ILE A 410 -8.30 23.98 -8.05
CA ILE A 410 -8.24 24.91 -9.20
C ILE A 410 -7.33 26.07 -8.84
N HIS A 411 -6.22 26.21 -9.53
CA HIS A 411 -5.27 27.31 -9.37
C HIS A 411 -5.36 28.29 -10.53
N ALA A 412 -5.59 29.54 -10.21
CA ALA A 412 -5.46 30.71 -11.10
C ALA A 412 -5.10 31.92 -10.26
N PRO A 413 -4.37 32.91 -10.78
CA PRO A 413 -4.18 34.18 -10.10
C PRO A 413 -5.53 34.83 -9.75
N GLU A 414 -5.63 35.46 -8.58
CA GLU A 414 -6.87 36.14 -8.15
C GLU A 414 -7.21 37.33 -9.04
N VAL A 415 -6.17 38.03 -9.55
CA VAL A 415 -6.30 39.21 -10.41
C VAL A 415 -5.41 39.03 -11.62
N VAL A 416 -5.96 39.31 -12.80
CA VAL A 416 -5.26 39.19 -14.08
C VAL A 416 -5.53 40.47 -14.90
N SER A 417 -4.49 40.98 -15.57
CA SER A 417 -4.64 42.06 -16.54
C SER A 417 -5.42 41.58 -17.78
N ALA A 418 -6.33 42.38 -18.32
CA ALA A 418 -7.05 42.03 -19.53
C ALA A 418 -6.12 41.73 -20.72
N ALA A 419 -4.95 42.37 -20.77
CA ALA A 419 -3.93 42.16 -21.81
C ALA A 419 -3.20 40.80 -21.66
N ASP A 420 -3.18 40.23 -20.46
CA ASP A 420 -2.49 38.97 -20.15
C ASP A 420 -3.44 37.77 -19.95
N SER A 421 -4.75 37.99 -20.04
CA SER A 421 -5.73 36.92 -19.81
C SER A 421 -5.41 35.67 -20.66
N SER A 422 -5.21 35.82 -21.96
CA SER A 422 -4.91 34.69 -22.86
C SER A 422 -3.50 34.06 -22.69
N LYS A 423 -2.66 34.63 -21.82
CA LYS A 423 -1.33 34.09 -21.45
C LYS A 423 -1.33 33.51 -20.05
N THR A 424 -2.43 33.65 -19.32
CA THR A 424 -2.56 33.17 -17.94
C THR A 424 -3.23 31.81 -17.93
N ASP A 425 -2.47 30.77 -17.63
CA ASP A 425 -2.99 29.40 -17.48
C ASP A 425 -3.83 29.27 -16.20
N VAL A 426 -4.94 28.57 -16.30
CA VAL A 426 -5.69 27.98 -15.21
C VAL A 426 -5.22 26.54 -15.08
N PHE A 427 -4.78 26.14 -13.89
CA PHE A 427 -4.38 24.78 -13.60
C PHE A 427 -5.45 24.08 -12.76
N VAL A 428 -5.67 22.79 -13.05
CA VAL A 428 -6.61 21.96 -12.31
C VAL A 428 -5.92 20.64 -11.96
N ASN A 429 -5.72 20.42 -10.67
CA ASN A 429 -5.26 19.15 -10.13
C ASN A 429 -6.50 18.31 -9.81
N VAL A 430 -6.79 17.30 -10.61
CA VAL A 430 -7.92 16.37 -10.42
C VAL A 430 -7.40 15.15 -9.67
N PHE A 431 -7.72 15.02 -8.39
CA PHE A 431 -7.03 14.10 -7.49
C PHE A 431 -7.06 12.64 -7.93
N ASN A 432 -8.20 12.13 -8.42
CA ASN A 432 -8.30 10.77 -8.98
C ASN A 432 -8.19 10.76 -10.51
N GLY A 433 -7.48 11.74 -11.09
CA GLY A 433 -7.31 11.87 -12.52
C GLY A 433 -6.29 10.90 -13.10
N SER A 434 -6.40 10.63 -14.40
CA SER A 434 -5.47 9.80 -15.16
C SER A 434 -5.34 10.29 -16.61
N SER A 435 -4.44 9.69 -17.38
CA SER A 435 -4.33 9.98 -18.82
C SER A 435 -5.60 9.62 -19.62
N ARG A 436 -6.55 8.92 -18.99
CA ARG A 436 -7.84 8.54 -19.58
C ARG A 436 -8.99 9.45 -19.13
N SER A 437 -8.72 10.45 -18.29
CA SER A 437 -9.72 11.41 -17.81
C SER A 437 -9.96 12.52 -18.83
N LYS A 438 -11.19 13.08 -18.81
CA LYS A 438 -11.56 14.28 -19.57
C LYS A 438 -11.79 15.42 -18.61
N VAL A 439 -11.11 16.54 -18.83
CA VAL A 439 -11.24 17.75 -18.02
C VAL A 439 -11.57 18.91 -18.95
N GLU A 440 -12.59 19.69 -18.62
CA GLU A 440 -13.06 20.80 -19.42
C GLU A 440 -13.29 22.02 -18.54
N MET A 441 -13.01 23.19 -19.10
CA MET A 441 -13.20 24.49 -18.48
C MET A 441 -14.19 25.32 -19.29
N ARG A 442 -14.99 26.11 -18.62
CA ARG A 442 -15.69 27.25 -19.21
C ARG A 442 -15.56 28.50 -18.35
N VAL A 443 -15.65 29.65 -18.93
CA VAL A 443 -15.67 30.93 -18.22
C VAL A 443 -17.03 31.58 -18.43
N ASN A 444 -17.72 31.91 -17.32
CA ASN A 444 -19.11 32.41 -17.30
C ASN A 444 -20.06 31.45 -18.07
N ASP A 445 -20.90 31.99 -18.94
CA ASP A 445 -21.83 31.23 -19.79
C ASP A 445 -21.24 30.83 -21.15
N GLY A 446 -19.90 30.83 -21.28
CA GLY A 446 -19.20 30.42 -22.49
C GLY A 446 -19.28 28.91 -22.77
N GLU A 447 -18.65 28.50 -23.88
CA GLU A 447 -18.57 27.08 -24.27
C GLU A 447 -17.59 26.32 -23.38
N TRP A 448 -17.85 25.02 -23.22
CA TRP A 448 -16.91 24.10 -22.57
C TRP A 448 -15.73 23.81 -23.50
N VAL A 449 -14.51 24.06 -23.01
CA VAL A 449 -13.27 23.86 -23.77
C VAL A 449 -12.43 22.77 -23.07
N PRO A 450 -11.99 21.72 -23.79
CA PRO A 450 -11.11 20.72 -23.24
C PRO A 450 -9.80 21.32 -22.73
N MET A 451 -9.37 20.92 -21.54
CA MET A 451 -8.06 21.26 -20.98
C MET A 451 -7.00 20.25 -21.42
N THR A 452 -5.75 20.67 -21.45
CA THR A 452 -4.61 19.82 -21.80
C THR A 452 -3.96 19.28 -20.53
N GLN A 453 -3.80 17.96 -20.44
CA GLN A 453 -3.01 17.32 -19.37
C GLN A 453 -1.54 17.75 -19.48
N THR A 454 -0.91 18.02 -18.35
CA THR A 454 0.50 18.39 -18.27
C THR A 454 1.15 17.67 -17.11
N ILE A 455 2.43 17.31 -17.25
CA ILE A 455 3.22 16.66 -16.20
C ILE A 455 4.22 17.69 -15.69
N GLN A 456 3.88 18.33 -14.59
CA GLN A 456 4.71 19.32 -13.89
C GLN A 456 4.26 19.43 -12.44
N ASN A 457 5.02 20.15 -11.62
CA ASN A 457 4.58 20.47 -10.26
C ASN A 457 3.27 21.24 -10.28
N ASP A 458 2.41 20.97 -9.27
CA ASP A 458 1.18 21.75 -9.05
C ASP A 458 1.54 23.17 -8.57
N PRO A 459 1.22 24.23 -9.34
CA PRO A 459 1.54 25.60 -8.93
C PRO A 459 0.87 26.04 -7.62
N ALA A 460 -0.27 25.46 -7.28
CA ALA A 460 -0.93 25.73 -5.99
C ALA A 460 -0.09 25.18 -4.84
N PHE A 461 0.41 23.96 -4.96
CA PHE A 461 1.26 23.35 -3.95
C PHE A 461 2.63 24.04 -3.86
N GLU A 462 3.24 24.41 -5.00
CA GLU A 462 4.48 25.21 -5.01
C GLU A 462 4.32 26.50 -4.23
N LEU A 463 3.19 27.21 -4.42
CA LEU A 463 2.91 28.45 -3.70
C LEU A 463 2.78 28.24 -2.18
N ILE A 464 2.14 27.15 -1.75
CA ILE A 464 2.02 26.80 -0.32
C ILE A 464 3.41 26.53 0.27
N VAL A 465 4.21 25.67 -0.39
CA VAL A 465 5.57 25.32 0.05
C VAL A 465 6.46 26.58 0.14
N GLU A 466 6.40 27.45 -0.87
CA GLU A 466 7.16 28.72 -0.87
C GLU A 466 6.71 29.65 0.26
N THR A 467 5.40 29.78 0.47
CA THR A 467 4.84 30.67 1.51
C THR A 467 5.22 30.19 2.91
N GLU A 468 5.05 28.90 3.20
CA GLU A 468 5.45 28.34 4.48
C GLU A 468 6.97 28.30 4.65
N GLY A 469 7.71 28.09 3.57
CA GLY A 469 9.17 28.09 3.58
C GLY A 469 9.79 29.41 4.02
N LYS A 470 9.11 30.54 3.80
CA LYS A 470 9.54 31.87 4.23
C LYS A 470 9.35 32.14 5.74
N LEU A 471 8.52 31.33 6.42
CA LEU A 471 8.27 31.49 7.86
C LEU A 471 9.46 31.00 8.69
N THR A 472 9.85 31.79 9.69
CA THR A 472 10.92 31.44 10.63
C THR A 472 10.34 31.06 11.97
N GLY A 473 11.01 30.12 12.68
CA GLY A 473 10.60 29.69 14.02
C GLY A 473 9.28 28.91 14.07
N LYS A 474 8.86 28.34 12.95
CA LYS A 474 7.65 27.50 12.86
C LYS A 474 7.77 26.23 13.70
N PRO A 475 6.72 25.83 14.45
CA PRO A 475 6.75 24.65 15.32
C PRO A 475 6.39 23.35 14.58
N TRP A 476 6.23 23.37 13.26
CA TRP A 476 5.87 22.23 12.43
C TRP A 476 6.99 21.85 11.45
N ARG A 477 6.91 20.65 10.88
CA ARG A 477 7.83 20.15 9.85
C ARG A 477 7.54 20.80 8.51
N ASP A 478 8.58 21.01 7.73
CA ASP A 478 8.44 21.53 6.37
C ASP A 478 7.65 20.56 5.48
N LEU A 479 6.83 21.13 4.62
CA LEU A 479 6.21 20.39 3.52
C LEU A 479 7.28 19.78 2.60
N PRO A 480 7.00 18.67 1.92
CA PRO A 480 7.94 18.05 0.99
C PRO A 480 8.21 18.98 -0.20
N LYS A 481 9.33 18.73 -0.87
CA LYS A 481 9.57 19.38 -2.18
C LYS A 481 8.50 18.92 -3.17
N PRO A 482 7.91 19.85 -3.94
CA PRO A 482 6.95 19.48 -4.96
C PRO A 482 7.52 18.49 -5.97
N LYS A 483 6.70 17.51 -6.35
CA LYS A 483 6.93 16.57 -7.43
C LYS A 483 5.93 16.78 -8.55
N ALA A 484 6.29 16.42 -9.77
CA ALA A 484 5.41 16.51 -10.90
C ALA A 484 4.16 15.64 -10.71
N SER A 485 2.98 16.25 -10.84
CA SER A 485 1.69 15.55 -10.83
C SER A 485 1.39 14.98 -12.22
N THR A 486 0.89 13.76 -12.28
CA THR A 486 0.43 13.10 -13.52
C THR A 486 -1.05 13.36 -13.81
N HIS A 487 -1.76 14.04 -12.89
CA HIS A 487 -3.18 14.34 -12.97
C HIS A 487 -3.46 15.85 -12.86
N LEU A 488 -2.61 16.65 -13.54
CA LEU A 488 -2.72 18.10 -13.65
C LEU A 488 -3.12 18.48 -15.09
N TRP A 489 -4.09 19.37 -15.21
CA TRP A 489 -4.54 19.92 -16.49
C TRP A 489 -4.37 21.43 -16.50
N LYS A 490 -4.22 22.01 -17.71
CA LYS A 490 -4.14 23.46 -17.89
C LYS A 490 -4.86 23.93 -19.14
N LEU A 491 -5.33 25.16 -19.06
CA LEU A 491 -5.89 25.92 -20.20
C LEU A 491 -5.75 27.42 -19.92
N PRO A 492 -5.30 28.23 -20.88
CA PRO A 492 -5.29 29.68 -20.69
C PRO A 492 -6.71 30.25 -20.60
N LEU A 493 -6.85 31.34 -19.86
CA LEU A 493 -8.10 32.12 -19.85
C LEU A 493 -8.43 32.62 -21.27
N PRO A 494 -9.71 32.81 -21.63
CA PRO A 494 -10.09 33.40 -22.91
C PRO A 494 -9.54 34.81 -23.08
N SER A 495 -9.24 35.19 -24.31
CA SER A 495 -8.96 36.58 -24.66
C SER A 495 -10.25 37.43 -24.63
N GLY A 496 -10.09 38.73 -24.40
CA GLY A 496 -11.21 39.66 -24.49
C GLY A 496 -12.20 39.63 -23.33
N LEU A 497 -11.82 39.08 -22.19
CA LEU A 497 -12.60 39.19 -20.96
C LEU A 497 -12.67 40.64 -20.52
N ALA A 498 -13.88 41.15 -20.27
CA ALA A 498 -14.11 42.52 -19.78
C ALA A 498 -13.55 42.69 -18.36
N ALA A 499 -13.26 43.90 -17.93
CA ALA A 499 -12.94 44.18 -16.55
C ALA A 499 -14.10 43.76 -15.62
N GLY A 500 -13.80 43.06 -14.52
CA GLY A 500 -14.79 42.54 -13.60
C GLY A 500 -14.46 41.12 -13.10
N SER A 501 -15.38 40.57 -12.34
CA SER A 501 -15.25 39.19 -11.81
C SER A 501 -15.82 38.18 -12.81
N HIS A 502 -15.09 37.10 -13.04
CA HIS A 502 -15.46 36.04 -13.94
C HIS A 502 -15.47 34.70 -13.18
N LEU A 503 -16.46 33.88 -13.47
CA LEU A 503 -16.58 32.54 -12.91
C LEU A 503 -15.91 31.54 -13.85
N ILE A 504 -14.99 30.77 -13.32
CA ILE A 504 -14.40 29.59 -13.96
C ILE A 504 -15.16 28.39 -13.44
N ASP A 505 -15.82 27.64 -14.31
CA ASP A 505 -16.39 26.34 -14.03
C ASP A 505 -15.47 25.25 -14.63
N ILE A 506 -15.20 24.22 -13.85
CA ILE A 506 -14.46 23.02 -14.27
C ILE A 506 -15.38 21.81 -14.12
N ARG A 507 -15.31 20.89 -15.08
CA ARG A 507 -15.87 19.55 -14.94
C ARG A 507 -14.86 18.51 -15.37
N SER A 508 -14.86 17.36 -14.67
CA SER A 508 -14.06 16.22 -15.05
C SER A 508 -14.91 14.96 -15.14
N THR A 509 -14.46 14.02 -15.97
CA THR A 509 -14.96 12.65 -16.01
C THR A 509 -13.74 11.76 -15.99
N ASP A 510 -13.64 10.89 -14.97
CA ASP A 510 -12.52 9.99 -14.81
C ASP A 510 -12.63 8.73 -15.70
N MET A 511 -11.67 7.83 -15.60
CA MET A 511 -11.63 6.59 -16.37
C MET A 511 -12.77 5.60 -16.02
N PHE A 512 -13.40 5.76 -14.86
CA PHE A 512 -14.51 4.95 -14.37
C PHE A 512 -15.88 5.57 -14.72
N GLY A 513 -15.90 6.75 -15.37
CA GLY A 513 -17.11 7.48 -15.70
C GLY A 513 -17.67 8.34 -14.56
N GLN A 514 -16.96 8.44 -13.44
CA GLN A 514 -17.34 9.30 -12.31
C GLN A 514 -17.14 10.78 -12.71
N LYS A 515 -18.07 11.62 -12.29
CA LYS A 515 -18.07 13.05 -12.64
C LYS A 515 -17.84 13.91 -11.43
N SER A 516 -16.96 14.88 -11.55
CA SER A 516 -16.75 15.92 -10.54
C SER A 516 -16.73 17.31 -11.16
N SER A 517 -16.93 18.34 -10.34
CA SER A 517 -16.91 19.73 -10.78
C SER A 517 -16.31 20.63 -9.70
N GLY A 518 -15.75 21.74 -10.14
CA GLY A 518 -15.19 22.76 -9.26
C GLY A 518 -15.39 24.16 -9.82
N ARG A 519 -15.20 25.16 -8.98
CA ARG A 519 -15.38 26.56 -9.34
C ARG A 519 -14.28 27.43 -8.76
N ARG A 520 -13.91 28.50 -9.53
CA ARG A 520 -13.02 29.54 -9.06
C ARG A 520 -13.43 30.88 -9.63
N ILE A 521 -13.22 31.95 -8.89
CA ILE A 521 -13.41 33.30 -9.36
C ILE A 521 -12.06 33.92 -9.71
N VAL A 522 -11.96 34.61 -10.85
CA VAL A 522 -10.83 35.44 -11.24
C VAL A 522 -11.35 36.86 -11.51
N ARG A 523 -10.58 37.87 -11.14
CA ARG A 523 -10.90 39.26 -11.43
C ARG A 523 -10.01 39.81 -12.54
N ILE A 524 -10.61 40.27 -13.61
CA ILE A 524 -9.93 40.95 -14.72
C ILE A 524 -9.90 42.44 -14.44
N VAL A 525 -8.77 43.10 -14.67
CA VAL A 525 -8.58 44.55 -14.51
C VAL A 525 -8.03 45.15 -15.79
N GLU A 526 -8.41 46.39 -16.05
CA GLU A 526 -7.82 47.20 -17.12
C GLU A 526 -6.44 47.72 -16.68
N GLY A 527 -5.47 47.70 -17.60
CA GLY A 527 -4.11 48.19 -17.33
C GLY A 527 -3.18 47.12 -16.76
N GLU A 528 -1.95 47.53 -16.53
CA GLU A 528 -0.90 46.67 -15.94
C GLU A 528 -1.13 46.48 -14.44
N LEU A 529 -0.89 45.28 -13.96
CA LEU A 529 -0.86 45.02 -12.51
C LEU A 529 0.38 45.71 -11.93
N SER A 530 0.19 46.57 -10.96
CA SER A 530 1.33 47.03 -10.16
C SER A 530 1.99 45.80 -9.51
N PRO A 531 3.34 45.70 -9.49
CA PRO A 531 4.02 44.66 -8.76
C PRO A 531 3.46 44.60 -7.31
N LYS A 532 3.07 43.44 -6.83
CA LYS A 532 2.72 43.28 -5.40
C LYS A 532 3.89 43.86 -4.60
N ALA A 533 3.63 44.83 -3.74
CA ALA A 533 4.55 45.13 -2.65
C ALA A 533 4.57 43.86 -1.76
N ASP A 534 5.73 43.26 -1.67
CA ASP A 534 6.02 42.05 -0.85
C ASP A 534 5.71 42.30 0.63
#